data_c26a598a5a443868bf3217ee90678011
#
_entry.id   c26a598a5a443868bf3217ee90678011
#
_cell.length_a   1.000
_cell.length_b   1.000
_cell.length_c   1.000
_cell.angle_alpha   90.00
_cell.angle_beta   90.00
_cell.angle_gamma   90.00
#
_symmetry.space_group_name_H-M   'P 1'
#
loop_
_entity.id
_entity.type
_entity.pdbx_description
1 polymer ?
#
loop_
_entity_poly.entity_id
_entity_poly.type
_entity_poly.pdbx_seq_one_letter_code
_entity_poly.pdbx_strand_id
1 'polypeptide(L)'
;MPRKLDLARRAELAAQAVDVLRARGVHRCTMSDLAAALGLKRPTLYFYFRDLGAVFEAVLEDTLRRFVEYVVRRTAAVEHPVDALIETARASADFTSEQRELVVLLLQLWSAQPGDAEPMIARGQELAAPMRAGLTARLADGIAAGLVAPCDPARIVDLMMATLDGALVAQVTRRAAPH
;
A
#
# COMPACT_ATOMS: atom_id res chain seq x y z
N MET A 1 -11.72 32.82 -7.16
CA MET A 1 -11.98 31.68 -6.27
C MET A 1 -10.77 30.76 -6.28
N PRO A 2 -10.23 30.31 -5.14
CA PRO A 2 -9.14 29.35 -5.14
C PRO A 2 -9.65 28.06 -5.80
N ARG A 3 -8.85 27.53 -6.72
CA ARG A 3 -9.14 26.28 -7.43
C ARG A 3 -9.12 25.14 -6.43
N LYS A 4 -10.27 24.47 -6.23
CA LYS A 4 -10.37 23.32 -5.31
C LYS A 4 -9.50 22.18 -5.85
N LEU A 5 -8.72 21.54 -4.97
CA LEU A 5 -7.90 20.39 -5.34
C LEU A 5 -8.81 19.24 -5.79
N ASP A 6 -8.60 18.77 -7.00
CA ASP A 6 -9.28 17.60 -7.55
C ASP A 6 -8.51 16.35 -7.11
N LEU A 7 -9.04 15.63 -6.11
CA LEU A 7 -8.43 14.44 -5.54
C LEU A 7 -8.39 13.26 -6.55
N ALA A 8 -9.40 13.14 -7.41
CA ALA A 8 -9.41 12.10 -8.43
C ALA A 8 -8.28 12.33 -9.43
N ARG A 9 -8.13 13.59 -9.89
CA ARG A 9 -7.05 13.96 -10.79
C ARG A 9 -5.67 13.81 -10.13
N ARG A 10 -5.56 14.10 -8.83
CA ARG A 10 -4.32 13.87 -8.06
C ARG A 10 -3.93 12.40 -8.05
N ALA A 11 -4.90 11.50 -7.82
CA ALA A 11 -4.69 10.06 -7.82
C ALA A 11 -4.28 9.54 -9.21
N GLU A 12 -4.94 10.00 -10.29
CA GLU A 12 -4.55 9.66 -11.66
C GLU A 12 -3.10 10.07 -11.97
N LEU A 13 -2.71 11.29 -11.59
CA LEU A 13 -1.35 11.77 -11.78
C LEU A 13 -0.33 10.98 -10.98
N ALA A 14 -0.68 10.57 -9.75
CA ALA A 14 0.16 9.69 -8.95
C ALA A 14 0.35 8.32 -9.62
N ALA A 15 -0.73 7.72 -10.14
CA ALA A 15 -0.66 6.45 -10.86
C ALA A 15 0.24 6.55 -12.11
N GLN A 16 0.10 7.62 -12.91
CA GLN A 16 0.95 7.86 -14.08
C GLN A 16 2.42 8.13 -13.70
N ALA A 17 2.67 8.73 -12.54
CA ALA A 17 4.02 8.99 -12.05
C ALA A 17 4.80 7.69 -11.77
N VAL A 18 4.12 6.59 -11.44
CA VAL A 18 4.75 5.28 -11.20
C VAL A 18 5.61 4.84 -12.39
N ASP A 19 5.07 4.93 -13.61
CA ASP A 19 5.78 4.49 -14.82
C ASP A 19 7.00 5.37 -15.10
N VAL A 20 6.89 6.67 -14.85
CA VAL A 20 8.01 7.63 -15.00
C VAL A 20 9.12 7.33 -13.97
N LEU A 21 8.72 7.07 -12.71
CA LEU A 21 9.65 6.76 -11.62
C LEU A 21 10.36 5.41 -11.86
N ARG A 22 9.65 4.42 -12.41
CA ARG A 22 10.25 3.13 -12.81
C ARG A 22 11.27 3.31 -13.92
N ALA A 23 10.92 4.05 -14.96
CA ALA A 23 11.80 4.21 -16.13
C ALA A 23 13.06 5.00 -15.82
N ARG A 24 12.99 6.03 -14.98
CA ARG A 24 14.10 6.94 -14.68
C ARG A 24 14.88 6.59 -13.41
N GLY A 25 14.28 5.82 -12.52
CA GLY A 25 14.78 5.57 -11.17
C GLY A 25 14.43 6.73 -10.23
N VAL A 26 14.06 6.36 -9.01
CA VAL A 26 13.57 7.26 -7.96
C VAL A 26 14.54 8.40 -7.64
N HIS A 27 15.83 8.07 -7.51
CA HIS A 27 16.87 9.03 -7.11
C HIS A 27 17.27 10.02 -8.23
N ARG A 28 16.87 9.75 -9.47
CA ARG A 28 17.24 10.57 -10.64
C ARG A 28 16.08 11.38 -11.20
N CYS A 29 14.87 11.15 -10.69
CA CYS A 29 13.68 11.85 -11.14
C CYS A 29 13.52 13.18 -10.40
N THR A 30 13.29 14.26 -11.14
CA THR A 30 12.96 15.58 -10.59
C THR A 30 11.50 15.93 -10.87
N MET A 31 10.93 16.90 -10.15
CA MET A 31 9.60 17.44 -10.45
C MET A 31 9.49 17.98 -11.89
N SER A 32 10.58 18.46 -12.47
CA SER A 32 10.61 18.91 -13.85
C SER A 32 10.51 17.77 -14.84
N ASP A 33 11.24 16.68 -14.57
CA ASP A 33 11.19 15.46 -15.39
C ASP A 33 9.80 14.83 -15.34
N LEU A 34 9.20 14.80 -14.14
CA LEU A 34 7.86 14.28 -13.95
C LEU A 34 6.83 15.14 -14.70
N ALA A 35 6.88 16.46 -14.59
CA ALA A 35 5.98 17.36 -15.32
C ALA A 35 6.09 17.15 -16.84
N ALA A 36 7.32 17.09 -17.36
CA ALA A 36 7.57 16.87 -18.78
C ALA A 36 7.02 15.51 -19.26
N ALA A 37 7.26 14.44 -18.50
CA ALA A 37 6.81 13.09 -18.84
C ALA A 37 5.28 12.95 -18.79
N LEU A 38 4.61 13.66 -17.86
CA LEU A 38 3.15 13.71 -17.73
C LEU A 38 2.48 14.73 -18.70
N GLY A 39 3.25 15.42 -19.54
CA GLY A 39 2.72 16.44 -20.44
C GLY A 39 2.13 17.65 -19.74
N LEU A 40 2.59 17.95 -18.52
CA LEU A 40 2.09 19.04 -17.69
C LEU A 40 3.06 20.22 -17.63
N LYS A 41 2.50 21.43 -17.47
CA LYS A 41 3.31 22.58 -17.06
C LYS A 41 3.72 22.41 -15.60
N ARG A 42 4.97 22.79 -15.24
CA ARG A 42 5.47 22.72 -13.85
C ARG A 42 4.52 23.32 -12.82
N PRO A 43 3.94 24.52 -13.01
CA PRO A 43 2.99 25.08 -12.05
C PRO A 43 1.75 24.20 -11.84
N THR A 44 1.31 23.50 -12.88
CA THR A 44 0.16 22.57 -12.77
C THR A 44 0.53 21.35 -11.91
N LEU A 45 1.72 20.78 -12.07
CA LEU A 45 2.17 19.68 -11.22
C LEU A 45 2.32 20.13 -9.75
N TYR A 46 2.92 21.32 -9.52
CA TYR A 46 3.07 21.90 -8.18
C TYR A 46 1.74 22.25 -7.50
N PHE A 47 0.69 22.46 -8.27
CA PHE A 47 -0.66 22.61 -7.70
C PHE A 47 -1.17 21.31 -7.04
N TYR A 48 -0.81 20.13 -7.59
CA TYR A 48 -1.21 18.83 -7.04
C TYR A 48 -0.21 18.27 -6.03
N PHE A 49 1.08 18.51 -6.22
CA PHE A 49 2.17 17.95 -5.40
C PHE A 49 3.21 19.02 -5.13
N ARG A 50 3.39 19.35 -3.85
CA ARG A 50 4.38 20.36 -3.43
C ARG A 50 5.83 19.97 -3.78
N ASP A 51 6.13 18.66 -3.77
CA ASP A 51 7.43 18.05 -3.99
C ASP A 51 7.28 16.57 -4.41
N LEU A 52 8.40 15.90 -4.65
CA LEU A 52 8.41 14.46 -4.97
C LEU A 52 7.90 13.61 -3.80
N GLY A 53 8.16 13.99 -2.55
CA GLY A 53 7.63 13.29 -1.38
C GLY A 53 6.11 13.22 -1.42
N ALA A 54 5.43 14.33 -1.75
CA ALA A 54 3.98 14.36 -1.92
C ALA A 54 3.47 13.49 -3.09
N VAL A 55 4.26 13.31 -4.14
CA VAL A 55 3.96 12.34 -5.21
C VAL A 55 4.04 10.92 -4.66
N PHE A 56 5.06 10.60 -3.89
CA PHE A 56 5.27 9.27 -3.31
C PHE A 56 4.20 8.91 -2.30
N GLU A 57 3.82 9.85 -1.43
CA GLU A 57 2.68 9.68 -0.52
C GLU A 57 1.40 9.33 -1.29
N ALA A 58 1.12 10.03 -2.39
CA ALA A 58 -0.05 9.77 -3.20
C ALA A 58 0.00 8.41 -3.91
N VAL A 59 1.17 7.97 -4.38
CA VAL A 59 1.37 6.62 -4.96
C VAL A 59 1.14 5.55 -3.90
N LEU A 60 1.66 5.74 -2.70
CA LEU A 60 1.46 4.82 -1.57
C LEU A 60 -0.02 4.73 -1.20
N GLU A 61 -0.69 5.88 -1.02
CA GLU A 61 -2.13 5.95 -0.72
C GLU A 61 -2.98 5.20 -1.75
N ASP A 62 -2.74 5.43 -3.04
CA ASP A 62 -3.48 4.75 -4.11
C ASP A 62 -3.20 3.23 -4.12
N THR A 63 -1.95 2.84 -3.91
CA THR A 63 -1.57 1.42 -3.86
C THR A 63 -2.22 0.70 -2.69
N LEU A 64 -2.17 1.30 -1.49
CA LEU A 64 -2.80 0.72 -0.30
C LEU A 64 -4.33 0.67 -0.42
N ARG A 65 -4.96 1.69 -0.98
CA ARG A 65 -6.39 1.68 -1.26
C ARG A 65 -6.77 0.52 -2.18
N ARG A 66 -6.06 0.32 -3.29
CA ARG A 66 -6.29 -0.80 -4.23
C ARG A 66 -6.03 -2.15 -3.57
N PHE A 67 -5.02 -2.25 -2.72
CA PHE A 67 -4.73 -3.44 -1.94
C PHE A 67 -5.89 -3.80 -1.01
N VAL A 68 -6.36 -2.84 -0.21
CA VAL A 68 -7.50 -3.04 0.70
C VAL A 68 -8.76 -3.42 -0.06
N GLU A 69 -9.09 -2.72 -1.16
CA GLU A 69 -10.23 -3.04 -2.02
C GLU A 69 -10.13 -4.46 -2.61
N TYR A 70 -8.93 -4.88 -3.01
CA TYR A 70 -8.68 -6.22 -3.55
C TYR A 70 -8.92 -7.29 -2.49
N VAL A 71 -8.34 -7.13 -1.28
CA VAL A 71 -8.50 -8.06 -0.16
C VAL A 71 -9.97 -8.14 0.27
N VAL A 72 -10.64 -6.99 0.44
CA VAL A 72 -12.05 -6.94 0.83
C VAL A 72 -12.93 -7.69 -0.16
N ARG A 73 -12.74 -7.52 -1.47
CA ARG A 73 -13.49 -8.26 -2.49
C ARG A 73 -13.26 -9.78 -2.40
N ARG A 74 -12.00 -10.20 -2.18
CA ARG A 74 -11.64 -11.62 -2.08
C ARG A 74 -12.24 -12.30 -0.85
N THR A 75 -12.36 -11.56 0.25
CA THR A 75 -12.85 -12.08 1.53
C THR A 75 -14.35 -11.89 1.76
N ALA A 76 -15.04 -11.13 0.89
CA ALA A 76 -16.45 -10.76 1.09
C ALA A 76 -17.40 -11.95 1.19
N ALA A 77 -17.17 -13.01 0.42
CA ALA A 77 -18.01 -14.20 0.40
C ALA A 77 -17.52 -15.34 1.32
N VAL A 78 -16.42 -15.14 2.03
CA VAL A 78 -15.85 -16.15 2.93
C VAL A 78 -16.57 -16.05 4.27
N GLU A 79 -17.29 -17.07 4.69
CA GLU A 79 -18.09 -17.05 5.92
C GLU A 79 -17.28 -17.36 7.17
N HIS A 80 -16.45 -18.42 7.12
CA HIS A 80 -15.71 -18.87 8.30
C HIS A 80 -14.56 -17.90 8.65
N PRO A 81 -14.41 -17.46 9.92
CA PRO A 81 -13.43 -16.45 10.31
C PRO A 81 -11.98 -16.83 10.01
N VAL A 82 -11.60 -18.09 10.25
CA VAL A 82 -10.24 -18.58 9.98
C VAL A 82 -9.95 -18.61 8.47
N ASP A 83 -10.92 -19.03 7.67
CA ASP A 83 -10.79 -19.05 6.21
C ASP A 83 -10.65 -17.61 5.65
N ALA A 84 -11.30 -16.63 6.30
CA ALA A 84 -11.13 -15.22 5.96
C ALA A 84 -9.70 -14.72 6.24
N LEU A 85 -9.06 -15.14 7.33
CA LEU A 85 -7.64 -14.86 7.59
C LEU A 85 -6.75 -15.51 6.54
N ILE A 86 -6.99 -16.76 6.20
CA ILE A 86 -6.23 -17.50 5.18
C ILE A 86 -6.38 -16.82 3.82
N GLU A 87 -7.61 -16.47 3.44
CA GLU A 87 -7.87 -15.80 2.16
C GLU A 87 -7.27 -14.38 2.12
N THR A 88 -7.27 -13.67 3.25
CA THR A 88 -6.54 -12.39 3.38
C THR A 88 -5.05 -12.57 3.11
N ALA A 89 -4.44 -13.61 3.67
CA ALA A 89 -3.02 -13.89 3.44
C ALA A 89 -2.74 -14.26 1.98
N ARG A 90 -3.58 -15.08 1.36
CA ARG A 90 -3.48 -15.43 -0.07
C ARG A 90 -3.65 -14.21 -0.97
N ALA A 91 -4.71 -13.43 -0.74
CA ALA A 91 -4.96 -12.20 -1.50
C ALA A 91 -3.81 -11.20 -1.39
N SER A 92 -3.21 -11.07 -0.21
CA SER A 92 -2.04 -10.22 0.01
C SER A 92 -0.82 -10.70 -0.79
N ALA A 93 -0.57 -12.00 -0.81
CA ALA A 93 0.52 -12.59 -1.58
C ALA A 93 0.32 -12.44 -3.10
N ASP A 94 -0.91 -12.67 -3.58
CA ASP A 94 -1.28 -12.52 -4.99
C ASP A 94 -1.10 -11.06 -5.43
N PHE A 95 -1.68 -10.10 -4.70
CA PHE A 95 -1.52 -8.67 -5.00
C PHE A 95 -0.05 -8.24 -5.04
N THR A 96 0.73 -8.67 -4.05
CA THR A 96 2.16 -8.36 -3.99
C THR A 96 2.92 -8.94 -5.18
N SER A 97 2.57 -10.15 -5.59
CA SER A 97 3.21 -10.81 -6.75
C SER A 97 2.87 -10.08 -8.06
N GLU A 98 1.61 -9.70 -8.26
CA GLU A 98 1.13 -8.98 -9.44
C GLU A 98 1.69 -7.55 -9.50
N GLN A 99 1.82 -6.87 -8.35
CA GLN A 99 2.29 -5.49 -8.22
C GLN A 99 3.77 -5.39 -7.80
N ARG A 100 4.54 -6.46 -8.00
CA ARG A 100 5.91 -6.59 -7.47
C ARG A 100 6.81 -5.38 -7.76
N GLU A 101 6.79 -4.87 -8.99
CA GLU A 101 7.63 -3.73 -9.37
C GLU A 101 7.24 -2.45 -8.61
N LEU A 102 5.94 -2.23 -8.39
CA LEU A 102 5.44 -1.11 -7.61
C LEU A 102 5.85 -1.25 -6.14
N VAL A 103 5.76 -2.44 -5.58
CA VAL A 103 6.19 -2.73 -4.20
C VAL A 103 7.69 -2.48 -4.03
N VAL A 104 8.51 -2.94 -4.99
CA VAL A 104 9.96 -2.65 -5.01
C VAL A 104 10.22 -1.14 -5.07
N LEU A 105 9.48 -0.42 -5.91
CA LEU A 105 9.57 1.04 -6.00
C LEU A 105 9.25 1.71 -4.67
N LEU A 106 8.16 1.30 -4.00
CA LEU A 106 7.77 1.85 -2.69
C LEU A 106 8.83 1.57 -1.62
N LEU A 107 9.42 0.38 -1.60
CA LEU A 107 10.51 0.03 -0.67
C LEU A 107 11.79 0.84 -0.96
N GLN A 108 12.11 1.09 -2.23
CA GLN A 108 13.23 1.96 -2.62
C GLN A 108 12.99 3.41 -2.18
N LEU A 109 11.75 3.90 -2.35
CA LEU A 109 11.35 5.22 -1.88
C LEU A 109 11.49 5.35 -0.36
N TRP A 110 11.06 4.34 0.35
CA TRP A 110 11.18 4.27 1.80
C TRP A 110 12.64 4.29 2.26
N SER A 111 13.52 3.54 1.61
CA SER A 111 14.95 3.49 1.95
C SER A 111 15.72 4.76 1.58
N ALA A 112 15.20 5.55 0.64
CA ALA A 112 15.87 6.75 0.14
C ALA A 112 15.72 7.99 1.03
N GLN A 113 14.79 7.98 1.99
CA GLN A 113 14.51 9.11 2.89
C GLN A 113 14.52 8.67 4.37
N PRO A 114 15.69 8.41 4.98
CA PRO A 114 15.77 7.85 6.33
C PRO A 114 15.14 8.72 7.43
N GLY A 115 14.93 10.03 7.20
CA GLY A 115 14.33 10.95 8.16
C GLY A 115 12.81 11.08 8.07
N ASP A 116 12.21 10.73 6.93
CA ASP A 116 10.79 10.95 6.64
C ASP A 116 9.98 9.64 6.53
N ALA A 117 10.54 8.51 6.98
CA ALA A 117 9.84 7.22 6.92
C ALA A 117 8.67 7.15 7.91
N GLU A 118 8.76 7.80 9.06
CA GLU A 118 7.75 7.74 10.13
C GLU A 118 6.36 8.24 9.69
N PRO A 119 6.20 9.39 9.00
CA PRO A 119 4.90 9.81 8.50
C PRO A 119 4.30 8.84 7.48
N MET A 120 5.12 8.24 6.63
CA MET A 120 4.68 7.29 5.62
C MET A 120 4.27 5.96 6.24
N ILE A 121 4.97 5.47 7.25
CA ILE A 121 4.59 4.29 8.04
C ILE A 121 3.27 4.55 8.76
N ALA A 122 3.14 5.68 9.45
CA ALA A 122 1.92 6.08 10.15
C ALA A 122 0.73 6.14 9.19
N ARG A 123 0.93 6.72 8.00
CA ARG A 123 -0.11 6.78 6.97
C ARG A 123 -0.51 5.39 6.45
N GLY A 124 0.46 4.50 6.24
CA GLY A 124 0.20 3.10 5.88
C GLY A 124 -0.62 2.38 6.94
N GLN A 125 -0.29 2.57 8.20
CA GLN A 125 -1.02 1.99 9.34
C GLN A 125 -2.45 2.54 9.43
N GLU A 126 -2.66 3.84 9.26
CA GLU A 126 -4.00 4.46 9.22
C GLU A 126 -4.88 3.87 8.11
N LEU A 127 -4.33 3.72 6.90
CA LEU A 127 -5.06 3.16 5.76
C LEU A 127 -5.41 1.67 5.94
N ALA A 128 -4.55 0.90 6.62
CA ALA A 128 -4.78 -0.50 6.93
C ALA A 128 -5.67 -0.73 8.17
N ALA A 129 -5.86 0.27 9.03
CA ALA A 129 -6.59 0.14 10.29
C ALA A 129 -8.02 -0.39 10.13
N PRO A 130 -8.85 0.04 9.16
CA PRO A 130 -10.19 -0.50 8.99
C PRO A 130 -10.20 -1.98 8.63
N MET A 131 -9.27 -2.44 7.79
CA MET A 131 -9.12 -3.85 7.43
C MET A 131 -8.72 -4.68 8.65
N ARG A 132 -7.74 -4.21 9.44
CA ARG A 132 -7.31 -4.85 10.69
C ARG A 132 -8.46 -4.96 11.68
N ALA A 133 -9.21 -3.88 11.91
CA ALA A 133 -10.37 -3.85 12.79
C ALA A 133 -11.47 -4.83 12.33
N GLY A 134 -11.75 -4.88 11.03
CA GLY A 134 -12.72 -5.81 10.45
C GLY A 134 -12.36 -7.28 10.66
N LEU A 135 -11.10 -7.64 10.45
CA LEU A 135 -10.60 -9.00 10.69
C LEU A 135 -10.64 -9.37 12.18
N THR A 136 -10.28 -8.43 13.07
CA THR A 136 -10.34 -8.62 14.51
C THR A 136 -11.76 -8.85 14.99
N ALA A 137 -12.71 -8.02 14.56
CA ALA A 137 -14.13 -8.18 14.88
C ALA A 137 -14.68 -9.53 14.39
N ARG A 138 -14.39 -9.88 13.14
CA ARG A 138 -14.84 -11.15 12.56
C ARG A 138 -14.31 -12.37 13.31
N LEU A 139 -13.07 -12.33 13.77
CA LEU A 139 -12.50 -13.40 14.59
C LEU A 139 -13.14 -13.46 15.97
N ALA A 140 -13.40 -12.30 16.61
CA ALA A 140 -14.10 -12.21 17.88
C ALA A 140 -15.53 -12.77 17.80
N ASP A 141 -16.27 -12.43 16.74
CA ASP A 141 -17.62 -12.97 16.49
C ASP A 141 -17.57 -14.49 16.30
N GLY A 142 -16.57 -15.01 15.61
CA GLY A 142 -16.38 -16.44 15.43
C GLY A 142 -16.07 -17.18 16.72
N ILE A 143 -15.32 -16.58 17.65
CA ILE A 143 -15.09 -17.12 18.99
C ILE A 143 -16.39 -17.13 19.79
N ALA A 144 -17.14 -16.03 19.76
CA ALA A 144 -18.43 -15.93 20.45
C ALA A 144 -19.46 -16.95 19.94
N ALA A 145 -19.43 -17.26 18.64
CA ALA A 145 -20.26 -18.26 17.99
C ALA A 145 -19.77 -19.72 18.19
N GLY A 146 -18.63 -19.94 18.86
CA GLY A 146 -18.04 -21.27 19.04
C GLY A 146 -17.42 -21.88 17.78
N LEU A 147 -17.24 -21.09 16.71
CA LEU A 147 -16.60 -21.52 15.46
C LEU A 147 -15.07 -21.53 15.55
N VAL A 148 -14.52 -20.79 16.50
CA VAL A 148 -13.07 -20.63 16.71
C VAL A 148 -12.77 -20.84 18.19
N ALA A 149 -11.70 -21.55 18.49
CA ALA A 149 -11.24 -21.72 19.87
C ALA A 149 -10.88 -20.36 20.51
N PRO A 150 -11.06 -20.20 21.84
CA PRO A 150 -10.70 -18.96 22.53
C PRO A 150 -9.25 -18.55 22.28
N CYS A 151 -9.05 -17.32 21.82
CA CYS A 151 -7.76 -16.71 21.60
C CYS A 151 -7.88 -15.19 21.72
N ASP A 152 -6.78 -14.46 21.64
CA ASP A 152 -6.76 -13.01 21.51
C ASP A 152 -6.86 -12.61 20.02
N PRO A 153 -8.02 -12.10 19.55
CA PRO A 153 -8.24 -11.82 18.14
C PRO A 153 -7.29 -10.74 17.60
N ALA A 154 -7.01 -9.69 18.39
CA ALA A 154 -6.15 -8.60 17.98
C ALA A 154 -4.71 -9.10 17.78
N ARG A 155 -4.23 -9.90 18.71
CA ARG A 155 -2.88 -10.48 18.65
C ARG A 155 -2.70 -11.44 17.48
N ILE A 156 -3.72 -12.24 17.15
CA ILE A 156 -3.68 -13.13 15.96
C ILE A 156 -3.61 -12.31 14.67
N VAL A 157 -4.44 -11.28 14.56
CA VAL A 157 -4.43 -10.40 13.38
C VAL A 157 -3.09 -9.64 13.26
N ASP A 158 -2.56 -9.12 14.36
CA ASP A 158 -1.26 -8.44 14.37
C ASP A 158 -0.11 -9.36 13.96
N LEU A 159 -0.10 -10.60 14.45
CA LEU A 159 0.91 -11.60 14.04
C LEU A 159 0.80 -11.93 12.55
N MET A 160 -0.42 -12.09 12.04
CA MET A 160 -0.66 -12.31 10.60
C MET A 160 -0.13 -11.14 9.78
N MET A 161 -0.46 -9.90 10.16
CA MET A 161 0.01 -8.70 9.43
C MET A 161 1.53 -8.60 9.46
N ALA A 162 2.17 -8.78 10.61
CA ALA A 162 3.62 -8.78 10.72
C ALA A 162 4.29 -9.88 9.88
N THR A 163 3.65 -11.05 9.76
CA THR A 163 4.13 -12.14 8.91
C THR A 163 4.04 -11.77 7.41
N LEU A 164 2.94 -11.13 7.00
CA LEU A 164 2.76 -10.66 5.62
C LEU A 164 3.76 -9.56 5.27
N ASP A 165 4.01 -8.62 6.16
CA ASP A 165 5.03 -7.57 5.99
C ASP A 165 6.44 -8.18 5.86
N GLY A 166 6.77 -9.15 6.70
CA GLY A 166 8.02 -9.90 6.62
C GLY A 166 8.16 -10.70 5.32
N ALA A 167 7.08 -11.34 4.86
CA ALA A 167 7.05 -12.07 3.59
C ALA A 167 7.24 -11.13 2.40
N LEU A 168 6.65 -9.94 2.43
CA LEU A 168 6.82 -8.89 1.42
C LEU A 168 8.30 -8.50 1.29
N VAL A 169 8.94 -8.17 2.40
CA VAL A 169 10.38 -7.82 2.44
C VAL A 169 11.23 -8.99 1.95
N ALA A 170 10.93 -10.21 2.38
CA ALA A 170 11.66 -11.40 1.97
C ALA A 170 11.56 -11.69 0.46
N GLN A 171 10.40 -11.45 -0.17
CA GLN A 171 10.24 -11.61 -1.62
C GLN A 171 11.13 -10.66 -2.42
N VAL A 172 11.31 -9.43 -1.92
CA VAL A 172 12.15 -8.43 -2.58
C VAL A 172 13.64 -8.77 -2.39
N THR A 173 14.05 -9.12 -1.17
CA THR A 173 15.45 -9.35 -0.83
C THR A 173 16.00 -10.66 -1.39
N ARG A 174 15.23 -11.76 -1.38
CA ARG A 174 15.71 -13.09 -1.85
C ARG A 174 15.93 -13.17 -3.35
N ARG A 175 15.22 -12.36 -4.17
CA ARG A 175 15.43 -12.33 -5.63
C ARG A 175 16.56 -11.39 -6.08
N ALA A 176 17.08 -10.57 -5.18
CA ALA A 176 18.25 -9.74 -5.44
C ALA A 176 19.59 -10.49 -5.26
N ALA A 177 19.58 -11.71 -4.70
CA ALA A 177 20.78 -12.54 -4.64
C ALA A 177 21.05 -13.16 -6.03
N PRO A 178 22.21 -12.88 -6.67
CA PRO A 178 22.59 -13.52 -7.91
C PRO A 178 22.79 -15.03 -7.63
N HIS A 179 22.24 -15.87 -8.50
CA HIS A 179 22.58 -17.30 -8.59
C HIS A 179 23.96 -17.47 -9.16
#